data_f651c1065514eee43da9cc45191d04b3
#
_entry.id   f651c1065514eee43da9cc45191d04b3
#
_cell.length_a   1.000
_cell.length_b   1.000
_cell.length_c   1.000
_cell.angle_alpha   90.00
_cell.angle_beta   90.00
_cell.angle_gamma   90.00
#
_symmetry.space_group_name_H-M   'P 1'
#
loop_
_entity.id
_entity.type
_entity.pdbx_description
1 polymer ?
#
loop_
_entity_poly.entity_id
_entity_poly.type
_entity_poly.pdbx_seq_one_letter_code
_entity_poly.pdbx_strand_id
1 'polypeptide(L)'
;MYVKNRRIYGDKKMIDHGGDIFEISNKIGISPHNIIDFSSSLNPYGPPPKVIETIRSSLDLIKYYPDRNYSKLKEAIANYVNLPYNNIIVGCGATELIHSIFTRFLKKSIVIPTPTFSEYEAAAKALGLKIIFIEPIGIKLNLEKISEIIKSNEISGIILCNPNNPTGEILDYKKIIEIIEIAEKKGIFVIVDEAYYELSEDIKTLAPLTMDFKNLFVLRSLTKAFGFPGLRVGYALCHSSLTEKFNQTAISWRIGILEELAAISALEDLDFLKWSKKEIFNEKEKLFNNIKSIEGFSPIPSSTNFFMINIRNSEFSPKNLKWRLLSYGVLIRELSSVRGLSEPYIRIAVRREKENFILVRALKNITYSMKKLYPNNPVCIERKCHLKVEDCRFCFCYFYPCLDNYTGGKFIEREDGSFVWSCIDCIWVHRKDISDILVKKLLGINAKKIDPEEILKIRKEVLKVMPP
;
A
#
# COMPACT_ATOMS: atom_id res chain seq x y z
N MET A 1 -32.19 16.97 -11.43
CA MET A 1 -33.03 15.83 -11.11
C MET A 1 -32.24 14.53 -11.27
N TYR A 2 -31.15 14.34 -10.49
CA TYR A 2 -30.35 13.12 -10.45
C TYR A 2 -29.62 13.02 -9.09
N VAL A 3 -30.38 12.80 -8.02
CA VAL A 3 -29.86 12.31 -6.74
C VAL A 3 -30.98 11.52 -6.07
N LYS A 4 -31.03 10.20 -6.33
CA LYS A 4 -31.67 9.22 -5.46
C LYS A 4 -31.41 7.82 -6.05
N ASN A 5 -30.33 7.17 -5.62
CA ASN A 5 -30.24 5.72 -5.46
C ASN A 5 -28.83 5.35 -5.00
N ARG A 6 -28.53 5.61 -3.72
CA ARG A 6 -27.38 5.00 -3.02
C ARG A 6 -27.89 4.31 -1.75
N ARG A 7 -28.57 3.17 -1.92
CA ARG A 7 -28.83 2.22 -0.85
C ARG A 7 -29.12 0.86 -1.49
N ILE A 8 -28.11 0.12 -1.94
CA ILE A 8 -28.22 -1.34 -2.22
C ILE A 8 -26.92 -2.11 -1.92
N TYR A 9 -25.82 -1.49 -1.53
CA TYR A 9 -24.70 -2.28 -1.03
C TYR A 9 -24.51 -1.95 0.44
N GLY A 10 -24.85 -2.92 1.31
CA GLY A 10 -24.51 -2.88 2.73
C GLY A 10 -23.01 -2.60 2.89
N ASP A 11 -22.63 -1.92 3.97
CA ASP A 11 -21.25 -1.59 4.35
C ASP A 11 -20.36 -2.84 4.40
N LYS A 12 -20.02 -3.41 3.26
CA LYS A 12 -18.84 -4.27 3.13
C LYS A 12 -17.66 -3.34 3.29
N LYS A 13 -17.04 -3.36 4.46
CA LYS A 13 -15.74 -2.76 4.70
C LYS A 13 -14.82 -3.27 3.58
N MET A 14 -14.63 -2.47 2.53
CA MET A 14 -13.64 -2.80 1.50
C MET A 14 -12.29 -2.92 2.21
N ILE A 15 -11.51 -3.89 1.79
CA ILE A 15 -10.16 -4.07 2.31
C ILE A 15 -9.41 -2.79 1.99
N ASP A 16 -8.91 -2.11 3.03
CA ASP A 16 -8.11 -0.89 2.84
C ASP A 16 -6.76 -1.31 2.25
N HIS A 17 -6.48 -0.87 1.03
CA HIS A 17 -5.20 -1.07 0.34
C HIS A 17 -4.44 0.25 0.21
N GLY A 18 -3.12 0.19 -0.01
CA GLY A 18 -2.37 1.33 -0.51
C GLY A 18 -2.70 1.59 -1.99
N GLY A 19 -2.50 2.82 -2.46
CA GLY A 19 -2.69 3.18 -3.85
C GLY A 19 -4.06 3.72 -4.22
N ASP A 20 -4.94 3.98 -3.26
CA ASP A 20 -6.29 4.52 -3.47
C ASP A 20 -6.28 6.03 -3.78
N ILE A 21 -5.30 6.45 -4.61
CA ILE A 21 -5.03 7.85 -4.91
C ILE A 21 -6.24 8.56 -5.56
N PHE A 22 -6.98 7.86 -6.43
CA PHE A 22 -8.17 8.42 -7.09
C PHE A 22 -9.33 8.60 -6.12
N GLU A 23 -9.56 7.65 -5.21
CA GLU A 23 -10.59 7.78 -4.17
C GLU A 23 -10.28 8.95 -3.24
N ILE A 24 -9.02 9.01 -2.78
CA ILE A 24 -8.56 10.11 -1.92
C ILE A 24 -8.66 11.46 -2.66
N SER A 25 -8.22 11.53 -3.91
CA SER A 25 -8.33 12.71 -4.77
C SER A 25 -9.78 13.23 -4.83
N ASN A 26 -10.72 12.34 -5.11
CA ASN A 26 -12.14 12.68 -5.14
C ASN A 26 -12.68 13.12 -3.76
N LYS A 27 -12.19 12.52 -2.67
CA LYS A 27 -12.62 12.82 -1.30
C LYS A 27 -12.16 14.20 -0.83
N ILE A 28 -10.94 14.62 -1.19
CA ILE A 28 -10.32 15.86 -0.70
C ILE A 28 -10.26 16.98 -1.73
N GLY A 29 -10.70 16.73 -2.97
CA GLY A 29 -10.78 17.75 -4.03
C GLY A 29 -9.44 18.23 -4.59
N ILE A 30 -8.41 17.40 -4.52
CA ILE A 30 -7.08 17.67 -5.11
C ILE A 30 -6.81 16.73 -6.28
N SER A 31 -6.12 17.21 -7.32
CA SER A 31 -5.73 16.35 -8.46
C SER A 31 -4.89 15.15 -8.00
N PRO A 32 -5.08 13.93 -8.55
CA PRO A 32 -4.24 12.78 -8.25
C PRO A 32 -2.75 13.05 -8.45
N HIS A 33 -2.39 13.91 -9.42
CA HIS A 33 -1.01 14.30 -9.70
C HIS A 33 -0.35 15.13 -8.59
N ASN A 34 -1.17 15.74 -7.72
CA ASN A 34 -0.70 16.58 -6.61
C ASN A 34 -0.63 15.81 -5.28
N ILE A 35 -0.93 14.50 -5.31
CA ILE A 35 -0.80 13.62 -4.15
C ILE A 35 0.49 12.81 -4.29
N ILE A 36 1.37 12.92 -3.30
CA ILE A 36 2.57 12.10 -3.19
C ILE A 36 2.20 10.81 -2.47
N ASP A 37 2.20 9.70 -3.22
CA ASP A 37 1.74 8.42 -2.70
C ASP A 37 2.88 7.61 -2.08
N PHE A 38 3.01 7.65 -0.75
CA PHE A 38 3.87 6.77 0.04
C PHE A 38 3.16 5.47 0.47
N SER A 39 1.89 5.30 0.15
CA SER A 39 1.12 4.10 0.54
C SER A 39 1.40 2.91 -0.37
N SER A 40 1.79 3.17 -1.62
CA SER A 40 2.13 2.16 -2.64
C SER A 40 3.64 1.97 -2.73
N SER A 41 4.11 0.75 -2.48
CA SER A 41 5.54 0.43 -2.50
C SER A 41 6.00 0.09 -3.92
N LEU A 42 6.07 1.10 -4.78
CA LEU A 42 6.47 1.02 -6.19
C LEU A 42 7.90 1.55 -6.37
N ASN A 43 8.51 1.21 -7.51
CA ASN A 43 9.70 1.92 -7.97
C ASN A 43 9.33 3.38 -8.31
N PRO A 44 9.86 4.39 -7.61
CA PRO A 44 9.48 5.80 -7.81
C PRO A 44 10.07 6.40 -9.09
N TYR A 45 11.00 5.73 -9.75
CA TYR A 45 11.67 6.21 -10.96
C TYR A 45 10.99 5.71 -12.24
N GLY A 46 10.17 4.64 -12.14
CA GLY A 46 9.47 4.09 -13.31
C GLY A 46 8.17 4.80 -13.67
N PRO A 47 7.58 4.45 -14.82
CA PRO A 47 8.06 3.41 -15.73
C PRO A 47 9.32 3.80 -16.50
N PRO A 48 10.12 2.82 -16.99
CA PRO A 48 11.24 3.09 -17.86
C PRO A 48 10.81 3.88 -19.11
N PRO A 49 11.60 4.87 -19.59
CA PRO A 49 11.26 5.64 -20.79
C PRO A 49 10.96 4.77 -21.99
N LYS A 50 11.71 3.67 -22.18
CA LYS A 50 11.50 2.69 -23.27
C LYS A 50 10.09 2.08 -23.23
N VAL A 51 9.55 1.80 -22.05
CA VAL A 51 8.17 1.29 -21.88
C VAL A 51 7.14 2.29 -22.40
N ILE A 52 7.30 3.57 -22.06
CA ILE A 52 6.38 4.64 -22.52
C ILE A 52 6.43 4.80 -24.04
N GLU A 53 7.63 4.74 -24.62
CA GLU A 53 7.83 4.80 -26.08
C GLU A 53 7.17 3.60 -26.78
N THR A 54 7.39 2.39 -26.26
CA THR A 54 6.77 1.16 -26.76
C THR A 54 5.24 1.27 -26.76
N ILE A 55 4.64 1.74 -25.66
CA ILE A 55 3.18 1.92 -25.60
C ILE A 55 2.71 2.93 -26.65
N ARG A 56 3.37 4.09 -26.76
CA ARG A 56 2.99 5.14 -27.72
C ARG A 56 3.04 4.66 -29.17
N SER A 57 4.10 3.94 -29.54
CA SER A 57 4.30 3.43 -30.89
C SER A 57 3.40 2.24 -31.24
N SER A 58 2.76 1.63 -30.22
CA SER A 58 1.93 0.43 -30.40
C SER A 58 0.43 0.69 -30.21
N LEU A 59 -0.01 1.94 -30.08
CA LEU A 59 -1.43 2.28 -29.81
C LEU A 59 -2.40 1.76 -30.87
N ASP A 60 -1.97 1.66 -32.13
CA ASP A 60 -2.79 1.14 -33.21
C ASP A 60 -3.07 -0.37 -33.11
N LEU A 61 -2.30 -1.10 -32.29
CA LEU A 61 -2.47 -2.53 -32.06
C LEU A 61 -3.66 -2.87 -31.17
N ILE A 62 -4.28 -1.89 -30.46
CA ILE A 62 -5.45 -2.12 -29.61
C ILE A 62 -6.66 -2.69 -30.35
N LYS A 63 -6.68 -2.64 -31.66
CA LYS A 63 -7.72 -3.23 -32.51
C LYS A 63 -7.60 -4.75 -32.69
N TYR A 64 -6.51 -5.36 -32.19
CA TYR A 64 -6.25 -6.80 -32.26
C TYR A 64 -6.30 -7.43 -30.88
N TYR A 65 -6.69 -8.72 -30.82
CA TYR A 65 -6.47 -9.54 -29.63
C TYR A 65 -4.97 -9.80 -29.44
N PRO A 66 -4.48 -9.84 -28.20
CA PRO A 66 -3.09 -10.27 -27.95
C PRO A 66 -2.88 -11.74 -28.29
N ASP A 67 -1.63 -12.19 -28.33
CA ASP A 67 -1.30 -13.61 -28.45
C ASP A 67 -1.95 -14.40 -27.30
N ARG A 68 -2.78 -15.37 -27.63
CA ARG A 68 -3.48 -16.22 -26.65
C ARG A 68 -2.53 -16.92 -25.68
N ASN A 69 -1.34 -17.27 -26.13
CA ASN A 69 -0.31 -18.00 -25.36
C ASN A 69 0.71 -17.07 -24.70
N TYR A 70 0.71 -15.77 -25.05
CA TYR A 70 1.72 -14.80 -24.58
C TYR A 70 3.15 -15.28 -24.85
N SER A 71 3.40 -15.83 -26.03
CA SER A 71 4.66 -16.54 -26.34
C SER A 71 5.87 -15.64 -26.14
N LYS A 72 5.86 -14.43 -26.73
CA LYS A 72 6.97 -13.48 -26.59
C LYS A 72 7.18 -12.99 -25.15
N LEU A 73 6.11 -12.75 -24.42
CA LEU A 73 6.23 -12.36 -23.01
C LEU A 73 6.80 -13.48 -22.15
N LYS A 74 6.36 -14.72 -22.37
CA LYS A 74 6.93 -15.87 -21.65
C LYS A 74 8.40 -16.13 -22.01
N GLU A 75 8.79 -15.93 -23.26
CA GLU A 75 10.20 -16.01 -23.69
C GLU A 75 11.05 -14.93 -22.97
N ALA A 76 10.56 -13.68 -22.92
CA ALA A 76 11.23 -12.60 -22.22
C ALA A 76 11.38 -12.90 -20.71
N ILE A 77 10.31 -13.42 -20.07
CA ILE A 77 10.38 -13.85 -18.67
C ILE A 77 11.32 -15.03 -18.49
N ALA A 78 11.29 -16.05 -19.38
CA ALA A 78 12.17 -17.22 -19.33
C ALA A 78 13.65 -16.83 -19.34
N ASN A 79 14.01 -15.90 -20.24
CA ASN A 79 15.36 -15.36 -20.34
C ASN A 79 15.73 -14.56 -19.06
N TYR A 80 14.79 -13.76 -18.53
CA TYR A 80 15.01 -12.94 -17.33
C TYR A 80 15.24 -13.77 -16.07
N VAL A 81 14.45 -14.85 -15.88
CA VAL A 81 14.54 -15.69 -14.68
C VAL A 81 15.44 -16.90 -14.86
N ASN A 82 15.95 -17.12 -16.06
CA ASN A 82 16.73 -18.30 -16.46
C ASN A 82 16.02 -19.63 -16.14
N LEU A 83 14.75 -19.73 -16.56
CA LEU A 83 13.92 -20.94 -16.40
C LEU A 83 13.25 -21.29 -17.73
N PRO A 84 12.86 -22.58 -17.94
CA PRO A 84 12.18 -22.98 -19.16
C PRO A 84 10.83 -22.26 -19.34
N TYR A 85 10.49 -21.93 -20.58
CA TYR A 85 9.23 -21.34 -21.00
C TYR A 85 7.98 -22.02 -20.42
N ASN A 86 7.99 -23.35 -20.35
CA ASN A 86 6.86 -24.16 -19.86
C ASN A 86 6.64 -24.06 -18.33
N ASN A 87 7.52 -23.40 -17.60
CA ASN A 87 7.41 -23.18 -16.16
C ASN A 87 6.73 -21.85 -15.81
N ILE A 88 6.24 -21.10 -16.84
CA ILE A 88 5.79 -19.72 -16.68
C ILE A 88 4.28 -19.61 -16.94
N ILE A 89 3.59 -19.01 -15.97
CA ILE A 89 2.21 -18.58 -16.07
C ILE A 89 2.19 -17.05 -16.00
N VAL A 90 1.59 -16.37 -16.98
CA VAL A 90 1.41 -14.92 -16.95
C VAL A 90 -0.01 -14.55 -16.51
N GLY A 91 -0.20 -13.38 -15.87
CA GLY A 91 -1.51 -12.96 -15.37
C GLY A 91 -1.63 -11.45 -15.18
N CYS A 92 -2.85 -10.99 -14.93
CA CYS A 92 -3.19 -9.58 -14.70
C CYS A 92 -2.72 -9.11 -13.31
N GLY A 93 -1.39 -9.09 -13.10
CA GLY A 93 -0.73 -8.84 -11.82
C GLY A 93 -0.72 -10.05 -10.88
N ALA A 94 0.10 -9.97 -9.82
CA ALA A 94 0.22 -11.06 -8.84
C ALA A 94 -1.11 -11.37 -8.12
N THR A 95 -1.97 -10.37 -7.88
CA THR A 95 -3.25 -10.56 -7.19
C THR A 95 -4.19 -11.48 -7.98
N GLU A 96 -4.33 -11.30 -9.30
CA GLU A 96 -5.12 -12.20 -10.13
C GLU A 96 -4.56 -13.64 -10.07
N LEU A 97 -3.24 -13.77 -10.10
CA LEU A 97 -2.59 -15.10 -10.02
C LEU A 97 -2.83 -15.77 -8.66
N ILE A 98 -2.84 -15.03 -7.55
CA ILE A 98 -3.21 -15.56 -6.23
C ILE A 98 -4.62 -16.17 -6.29
N HIS A 99 -5.61 -15.40 -6.75
CA HIS A 99 -6.99 -15.89 -6.88
C HIS A 99 -7.08 -17.10 -7.82
N SER A 100 -6.40 -17.03 -8.95
CA SER A 100 -6.39 -18.10 -9.95
C SER A 100 -5.75 -19.39 -9.45
N ILE A 101 -4.64 -19.32 -8.72
CA ILE A 101 -3.98 -20.47 -8.13
C ILE A 101 -4.86 -21.06 -7.00
N PHE A 102 -5.38 -20.23 -6.11
CA PHE A 102 -6.23 -20.71 -5.03
C PHE A 102 -7.47 -21.46 -5.58
N THR A 103 -8.13 -20.88 -6.58
CA THR A 103 -9.32 -21.49 -7.22
C THR A 103 -9.03 -22.86 -7.82
N ARG A 104 -7.85 -23.06 -8.42
CA ARG A 104 -7.52 -24.27 -9.18
C ARG A 104 -6.88 -25.38 -8.35
N PHE A 105 -6.14 -24.98 -7.32
CA PHE A 105 -5.29 -25.93 -6.60
C PHE A 105 -5.67 -26.13 -5.13
N LEU A 106 -6.43 -25.17 -4.52
CA LEU A 106 -6.80 -25.28 -3.11
C LEU A 106 -8.26 -25.73 -2.95
N LYS A 107 -8.53 -26.65 -2.01
CA LYS A 107 -9.88 -27.23 -1.85
C LYS A 107 -10.46 -27.13 -0.44
N LYS A 108 -9.63 -27.17 0.61
CA LYS A 108 -10.09 -27.29 2.00
C LYS A 108 -9.71 -26.08 2.83
N SER A 109 -8.43 -25.94 3.11
CA SER A 109 -7.91 -24.92 4.00
C SER A 109 -6.56 -24.41 3.55
N ILE A 110 -6.23 -23.20 4.00
CA ILE A 110 -4.96 -22.52 3.72
C ILE A 110 -4.37 -21.97 5.02
N VAL A 111 -3.06 -22.08 5.14
CA VAL A 111 -2.27 -21.47 6.22
C VAL A 111 -1.77 -20.10 5.76
N ILE A 112 -2.04 -19.08 6.56
CA ILE A 112 -1.62 -17.70 6.31
C ILE A 112 -0.91 -17.17 7.57
N PRO A 113 0.44 -17.09 7.58
CA PRO A 113 1.17 -16.42 8.65
C PRO A 113 0.88 -14.92 8.64
N THR A 114 0.75 -14.33 9.83
CA THR A 114 0.48 -12.90 10.00
C THR A 114 1.63 -12.20 10.73
N PRO A 115 1.83 -10.88 10.55
CA PRO A 115 1.12 -9.99 9.62
C PRO A 115 1.57 -10.21 8.19
N THR A 116 0.65 -10.13 7.22
CA THR A 116 0.99 -10.26 5.80
C THR A 116 0.00 -9.50 4.89
N PHE A 117 0.12 -9.67 3.59
CA PHE A 117 -0.73 -8.99 2.60
C PHE A 117 -2.19 -9.47 2.69
N SER A 118 -3.11 -8.52 2.84
CA SER A 118 -4.53 -8.79 3.11
C SER A 118 -5.29 -9.51 1.98
N GLU A 119 -4.77 -9.45 0.74
CA GLU A 119 -5.39 -10.16 -0.39
C GLU A 119 -5.37 -11.68 -0.27
N TYR A 120 -4.45 -12.25 0.49
CA TYR A 120 -4.44 -13.70 0.72
C TYR A 120 -5.68 -14.13 1.52
N GLU A 121 -6.01 -13.36 2.58
CA GLU A 121 -7.25 -13.58 3.35
C GLU A 121 -8.49 -13.35 2.48
N ALA A 122 -8.49 -12.30 1.64
CA ALA A 122 -9.59 -11.98 0.75
C ALA A 122 -9.85 -13.08 -0.28
N ALA A 123 -8.79 -13.54 -0.95
CA ALA A 123 -8.88 -14.62 -1.93
C ALA A 123 -9.39 -15.92 -1.30
N ALA A 124 -8.86 -16.28 -0.13
CA ALA A 124 -9.30 -17.47 0.60
C ALA A 124 -10.78 -17.39 1.03
N LYS A 125 -11.21 -16.24 1.54
CA LYS A 125 -12.62 -16.00 1.91
C LYS A 125 -13.57 -16.05 0.71
N ALA A 126 -13.18 -15.48 -0.41
CA ALA A 126 -13.97 -15.48 -1.64
C ALA A 126 -14.26 -16.91 -2.14
N LEU A 127 -13.37 -17.85 -1.84
CA LEU A 127 -13.49 -19.26 -2.20
C LEU A 127 -14.08 -20.14 -1.09
N GLY A 128 -14.41 -19.56 0.06
CA GLY A 128 -14.92 -20.33 1.21
C GLY A 128 -13.88 -21.25 1.85
N LEU A 129 -12.58 -21.01 1.64
CA LEU A 129 -11.52 -21.81 2.26
C LEU A 129 -11.48 -21.55 3.77
N LYS A 130 -11.26 -22.61 4.56
CA LYS A 130 -10.94 -22.47 5.98
C LYS A 130 -9.53 -21.86 6.12
N ILE A 131 -9.42 -20.72 6.80
CA ILE A 131 -8.12 -20.05 7.00
C ILE A 131 -7.57 -20.42 8.37
N ILE A 132 -6.32 -20.86 8.40
CA ILE A 132 -5.55 -21.10 9.61
C ILE A 132 -4.51 -19.98 9.70
N PHE A 133 -4.76 -19.02 10.56
CA PHE A 133 -3.81 -17.95 10.83
C PHE A 133 -2.71 -18.40 11.78
N ILE A 134 -1.50 -17.95 11.53
CA ILE A 134 -0.37 -18.12 12.45
C ILE A 134 0.01 -16.75 13.00
N GLU A 135 -0.09 -16.63 14.32
CA GLU A 135 0.28 -15.41 15.02
C GLU A 135 1.80 -15.16 14.96
N PRO A 136 2.23 -13.91 14.86
CA PRO A 136 3.63 -13.56 14.77
C PRO A 136 4.36 -13.71 16.10
N ILE A 137 5.70 -13.72 16.02
CA ILE A 137 6.58 -13.51 17.17
C ILE A 137 7.05 -12.05 17.11
N GLY A 138 6.45 -11.17 17.91
CA GLY A 138 6.59 -9.72 17.75
C GLY A 138 5.95 -9.25 16.45
N ILE A 139 6.76 -8.88 15.46
CA ILE A 139 6.29 -8.53 14.09
C ILE A 139 6.77 -9.52 13.02
N LYS A 140 7.53 -10.55 13.40
CA LYS A 140 8.11 -11.54 12.49
C LYS A 140 7.18 -12.72 12.28
N LEU A 141 7.21 -13.29 11.07
CA LEU A 141 6.44 -14.49 10.76
C LEU A 141 6.99 -15.70 11.52
N ASN A 142 6.10 -16.47 12.14
CA ASN A 142 6.45 -17.68 12.88
C ASN A 142 6.49 -18.90 11.96
N LEU A 143 7.63 -19.14 11.29
CA LEU A 143 7.79 -20.25 10.34
C LEU A 143 7.81 -21.61 11.03
N GLU A 144 8.31 -21.71 12.28
CA GLU A 144 8.33 -22.98 13.05
C GLU A 144 6.93 -23.55 13.22
N LYS A 145 5.96 -22.67 13.53
CA LYS A 145 4.57 -23.09 13.73
C LYS A 145 3.93 -23.67 12.47
N ILE A 146 4.41 -23.28 11.27
CA ILE A 146 3.93 -23.86 9.99
C ILE A 146 4.23 -25.35 9.95
N SER A 147 5.46 -25.77 10.27
CA SER A 147 5.88 -27.17 10.26
C SER A 147 5.05 -28.03 11.23
N GLU A 148 4.67 -27.50 12.40
CA GLU A 148 3.78 -28.17 13.33
C GLU A 148 2.37 -28.35 12.76
N ILE A 149 1.82 -27.28 12.14
CA ILE A 149 0.46 -27.30 11.58
C ILE A 149 0.36 -28.28 10.41
N ILE A 150 1.38 -28.36 9.55
CA ILE A 150 1.44 -29.33 8.44
C ILE A 150 1.32 -30.76 8.96
N LYS A 151 1.91 -31.06 10.12
CA LYS A 151 1.90 -32.42 10.69
C LYS A 151 0.52 -32.82 11.23
N SER A 152 -0.25 -31.88 11.77
CA SER A 152 -1.44 -32.13 12.57
C SER A 152 -2.78 -31.81 11.86
N ASN A 153 -2.76 -31.17 10.68
CA ASN A 153 -3.99 -30.69 10.02
C ASN A 153 -4.09 -31.12 8.56
N GLU A 154 -5.32 -31.27 8.08
CA GLU A 154 -5.62 -31.38 6.66
C GLU A 154 -5.67 -29.97 6.03
N ILE A 155 -4.60 -29.58 5.38
CA ILE A 155 -4.48 -28.32 4.65
C ILE A 155 -4.22 -28.58 3.19
N SER A 156 -4.65 -27.67 2.31
CA SER A 156 -4.41 -27.76 0.87
C SER A 156 -3.34 -26.78 0.38
N GLY A 157 -3.08 -25.72 1.15
CA GLY A 157 -2.10 -24.73 0.76
C GLY A 157 -1.51 -23.92 1.91
N ILE A 158 -0.35 -23.35 1.64
CA ILE A 158 0.39 -22.42 2.50
C ILE A 158 0.79 -21.25 1.61
N ILE A 159 0.60 -20.00 2.07
CA ILE A 159 1.11 -18.83 1.36
C ILE A 159 2.10 -18.07 2.24
N LEU A 160 3.25 -17.73 1.66
CA LEU A 160 4.33 -16.96 2.27
C LEU A 160 4.60 -15.73 1.41
N CYS A 161 4.80 -14.57 2.03
CA CYS A 161 5.26 -13.36 1.35
C CYS A 161 6.74 -13.16 1.66
N ASN A 162 7.59 -13.14 0.64
CA ASN A 162 9.04 -13.05 0.82
C ASN A 162 9.72 -12.16 -0.25
N PRO A 163 10.10 -10.92 0.06
CA PRO A 163 10.02 -10.27 1.38
C PRO A 163 8.59 -9.98 1.82
N ASN A 164 8.37 -10.03 3.13
CA ASN A 164 7.02 -9.88 3.67
C ASN A 164 6.50 -8.43 3.61
N ASN A 165 5.27 -8.28 3.22
CA ASN A 165 4.51 -7.06 3.29
C ASN A 165 3.47 -7.17 4.46
N PRO A 166 3.52 -6.31 5.51
CA PRO A 166 4.13 -4.98 5.51
C PRO A 166 5.51 -4.87 6.18
N THR A 167 6.09 -5.92 6.73
CA THR A 167 7.27 -5.84 7.60
C THR A 167 8.57 -5.58 6.84
N GLY A 168 8.65 -5.96 5.56
CA GLY A 168 9.89 -5.92 4.77
C GLY A 168 10.92 -6.96 5.21
N GLU A 169 10.52 -7.96 5.99
CA GLU A 169 11.34 -9.08 6.43
C GLU A 169 11.63 -10.04 5.30
N ILE A 170 12.89 -10.47 5.17
CA ILE A 170 13.27 -11.63 4.35
C ILE A 170 13.19 -12.86 5.25
N LEU A 171 12.46 -13.86 4.78
CA LEU A 171 12.28 -15.13 5.49
C LEU A 171 13.51 -16.02 5.36
N ASP A 172 13.75 -16.86 6.36
CA ASP A 172 14.85 -17.81 6.33
C ASP A 172 14.69 -18.81 5.16
N TYR A 173 15.63 -18.76 4.23
CA TYR A 173 15.62 -19.55 3.00
C TYR A 173 15.60 -21.07 3.27
N LYS A 174 16.37 -21.54 4.27
CA LYS A 174 16.42 -22.96 4.63
C LYS A 174 15.10 -23.43 5.23
N LYS A 175 14.49 -22.60 6.07
CA LYS A 175 13.17 -22.90 6.66
C LYS A 175 12.07 -22.97 5.61
N ILE A 176 12.11 -22.10 4.59
CA ILE A 176 11.13 -22.19 3.50
C ILE A 176 11.30 -23.51 2.72
N ILE A 177 12.53 -23.93 2.44
CA ILE A 177 12.79 -25.22 1.79
C ILE A 177 12.26 -26.38 2.64
N GLU A 178 12.56 -26.41 3.93
CA GLU A 178 12.05 -27.43 4.86
C GLU A 178 10.50 -27.50 4.81
N ILE A 179 9.84 -26.35 4.80
CA ILE A 179 8.36 -26.28 4.67
C ILE A 179 7.90 -26.87 3.34
N ILE A 180 8.58 -26.54 2.21
CA ILE A 180 8.24 -27.04 0.88
C ILE A 180 8.38 -28.57 0.82
N GLU A 181 9.47 -29.12 1.35
CA GLU A 181 9.74 -30.57 1.38
C GLU A 181 8.69 -31.34 2.21
N ILE A 182 8.36 -30.82 3.41
CA ILE A 182 7.34 -31.46 4.26
C ILE A 182 5.94 -31.36 3.60
N ALA A 183 5.63 -30.22 3.00
CA ALA A 183 4.39 -29.99 2.30
C ALA A 183 4.22 -30.89 1.07
N GLU A 184 5.29 -31.09 0.29
CA GLU A 184 5.26 -31.94 -0.91
C GLU A 184 4.89 -33.39 -0.56
N LYS A 185 5.49 -33.95 0.50
CA LYS A 185 5.17 -35.32 0.98
C LYS A 185 3.72 -35.52 1.34
N LYS A 186 2.99 -34.42 1.63
CA LYS A 186 1.55 -34.42 1.98
C LYS A 186 0.65 -33.91 0.87
N GLY A 187 1.19 -33.58 -0.30
CA GLY A 187 0.42 -33.00 -1.42
C GLY A 187 -0.11 -31.62 -1.14
N ILE A 188 0.54 -30.84 -0.28
CA ILE A 188 0.15 -29.47 0.09
C ILE A 188 0.90 -28.50 -0.81
N PHE A 189 0.18 -27.53 -1.42
CA PHE A 189 0.80 -26.51 -2.25
C PHE A 189 1.43 -25.41 -1.39
N VAL A 190 2.60 -24.94 -1.80
CA VAL A 190 3.28 -23.80 -1.20
C VAL A 190 3.32 -22.68 -2.24
N ILE A 191 2.77 -21.53 -1.90
CA ILE A 191 2.79 -20.34 -2.73
C ILE A 191 3.72 -19.32 -2.06
N VAL A 192 4.77 -18.89 -2.76
CA VAL A 192 5.69 -17.86 -2.25
C VAL A 192 5.54 -16.62 -3.10
N ASP A 193 5.07 -15.54 -2.49
CA ASP A 193 4.91 -14.24 -3.15
C ASP A 193 6.21 -13.44 -3.03
N GLU A 194 6.96 -13.39 -4.13
CA GLU A 194 8.20 -12.63 -4.29
C GLU A 194 7.96 -11.29 -5.05
N ALA A 195 6.79 -10.67 -4.92
CA ALA A 195 6.45 -9.43 -5.64
C ALA A 195 7.42 -8.27 -5.37
N TYR A 196 8.21 -8.33 -4.31
CA TYR A 196 9.22 -7.32 -3.97
C TYR A 196 10.67 -7.80 -4.14
N TYR A 197 10.88 -8.94 -4.78
CA TYR A 197 12.21 -9.52 -4.97
C TYR A 197 13.19 -8.55 -5.62
N GLU A 198 12.80 -7.94 -6.73
CA GLU A 198 13.64 -7.01 -7.50
C GLU A 198 13.98 -5.74 -6.70
N LEU A 199 13.10 -5.32 -5.79
CA LEU A 199 13.26 -4.14 -4.94
C LEU A 199 13.75 -4.49 -3.53
N SER A 200 14.54 -5.56 -3.40
CA SER A 200 15.08 -6.03 -2.12
C SER A 200 16.57 -6.27 -2.18
N GLU A 201 17.23 -6.12 -1.03
CA GLU A 201 18.65 -6.44 -0.83
C GLU A 201 18.77 -7.85 -0.26
N ASP A 202 19.88 -8.54 -0.59
CA ASP A 202 20.32 -9.80 0.01
C ASP A 202 19.29 -10.96 0.02
N ILE A 203 18.33 -10.93 -0.90
CA ILE A 203 17.34 -11.98 -1.02
C ILE A 203 17.78 -13.07 -2.01
N LYS A 204 17.63 -14.34 -1.60
CA LYS A 204 17.77 -15.49 -2.47
C LYS A 204 16.39 -15.94 -2.96
N THR A 205 16.22 -15.99 -4.29
CA THR A 205 14.95 -16.44 -4.90
C THR A 205 14.74 -17.93 -4.76
N LEU A 206 13.48 -18.34 -4.66
CA LEU A 206 13.03 -19.73 -4.72
C LEU A 206 12.68 -20.18 -6.15
N ALA A 207 12.77 -19.27 -7.13
CA ALA A 207 12.41 -19.55 -8.52
C ALA A 207 13.08 -20.82 -9.10
N PRO A 208 14.40 -21.07 -8.94
CA PRO A 208 15.01 -22.30 -9.46
C PRO A 208 14.42 -23.59 -8.89
N LEU A 209 13.94 -23.56 -7.64
CA LEU A 209 13.37 -24.73 -6.97
C LEU A 209 12.06 -25.21 -7.61
N THR A 210 11.41 -24.36 -8.42
CA THR A 210 10.18 -24.73 -9.15
C THR A 210 10.42 -25.82 -10.22
N MET A 211 11.67 -26.10 -10.56
CA MET A 211 12.04 -27.21 -11.45
C MET A 211 11.94 -28.58 -10.75
N ASP A 212 12.21 -28.60 -9.45
CA ASP A 212 12.32 -29.82 -8.66
C ASP A 212 11.03 -30.12 -7.90
N PHE A 213 10.38 -29.08 -7.31
CA PHE A 213 9.19 -29.22 -6.48
C PHE A 213 7.89 -29.06 -7.26
N LYS A 214 7.06 -30.11 -7.28
CA LYS A 214 5.76 -30.14 -7.99
C LYS A 214 4.62 -29.51 -7.19
N ASN A 215 4.89 -28.95 -6.02
CA ASN A 215 3.92 -28.29 -5.14
C ASN A 215 4.22 -26.80 -4.93
N LEU A 216 5.26 -26.25 -5.59
CA LEU A 216 5.73 -24.88 -5.39
C LEU A 216 5.25 -23.96 -6.52
N PHE A 217 4.68 -22.79 -6.10
CA PHE A 217 4.45 -21.62 -6.94
C PHE A 217 5.27 -20.44 -6.41
N VAL A 218 6.00 -19.74 -7.27
CA VAL A 218 6.69 -18.48 -6.95
C VAL A 218 6.05 -17.37 -7.76
N LEU A 219 5.49 -16.36 -7.09
CA LEU A 219 4.83 -15.22 -7.73
C LEU A 219 5.78 -14.04 -7.88
N ARG A 220 5.68 -13.31 -8.97
CA ARG A 220 6.44 -12.10 -9.27
C ARG A 220 5.54 -11.00 -9.82
N SER A 221 5.93 -9.75 -9.64
CA SER A 221 5.15 -8.59 -10.04
C SER A 221 6.02 -7.55 -10.76
N LEU A 222 5.86 -7.42 -12.07
CA LEU A 222 6.54 -6.37 -12.83
C LEU A 222 6.05 -4.97 -12.46
N THR A 223 4.81 -4.86 -11.95
CA THR A 223 4.21 -3.57 -11.57
C THR A 223 5.01 -2.85 -10.48
N LYS A 224 5.63 -3.60 -9.56
CA LYS A 224 6.42 -3.04 -8.45
C LYS A 224 7.81 -2.64 -8.91
N ALA A 225 8.51 -3.58 -9.52
CA ALA A 225 9.89 -3.44 -9.96
C ALA A 225 10.08 -2.28 -10.96
N PHE A 226 9.17 -2.16 -11.93
CA PHE A 226 9.27 -1.19 -13.01
C PHE A 226 8.34 0.02 -12.86
N GLY A 227 7.56 0.13 -11.77
CA GLY A 227 6.78 1.33 -11.45
C GLY A 227 5.61 1.60 -12.41
N PHE A 228 4.95 0.57 -12.96
CA PHE A 228 3.77 0.72 -13.84
C PHE A 228 2.52 -0.03 -13.32
N PRO A 229 2.00 0.31 -12.14
CA PRO A 229 0.88 -0.43 -11.53
C PRO A 229 -0.40 -0.40 -12.39
N GLY A 230 -0.56 0.58 -13.27
CA GLY A 230 -1.71 0.70 -14.17
C GLY A 230 -1.77 -0.39 -15.24
N LEU A 231 -0.63 -0.98 -15.63
CA LEU A 231 -0.57 -1.98 -16.70
C LEU A 231 -0.85 -3.41 -16.21
N ARG A 232 -0.88 -3.66 -14.93
CA ARG A 232 -1.32 -4.92 -14.34
C ARG A 232 -0.67 -6.18 -14.90
N VAL A 233 0.67 -6.33 -14.86
CA VAL A 233 1.38 -7.53 -15.32
C VAL A 233 2.11 -8.21 -14.18
N GLY A 234 1.91 -9.53 -14.05
CA GLY A 234 2.63 -10.40 -13.13
C GLY A 234 2.79 -11.79 -13.73
N TYR A 235 3.60 -12.60 -13.09
CA TYR A 235 3.80 -14.00 -13.50
C TYR A 235 3.99 -14.91 -12.30
N ALA A 236 3.70 -16.20 -12.50
CA ALA A 236 4.03 -17.28 -11.58
C ALA A 236 4.99 -18.24 -12.24
N LEU A 237 5.91 -18.74 -11.44
CA LEU A 237 6.86 -19.80 -11.79
C LEU A 237 6.45 -21.06 -11.04
N CYS A 238 6.39 -22.18 -11.72
CA CYS A 238 6.04 -23.46 -11.13
C CYS A 238 6.53 -24.62 -12.03
N HIS A 239 6.46 -25.83 -11.53
CA HIS A 239 6.76 -27.02 -12.35
C HIS A 239 5.83 -27.08 -13.58
N SER A 240 6.35 -27.53 -14.75
CA SER A 240 5.61 -27.57 -16.03
C SER A 240 4.28 -28.29 -15.92
N SER A 241 4.18 -29.36 -15.15
CA SER A 241 2.92 -30.08 -14.92
C SER A 241 1.83 -29.24 -14.23
N LEU A 242 2.20 -28.25 -13.42
CA LEU A 242 1.27 -27.31 -12.82
C LEU A 242 0.85 -26.22 -13.81
N THR A 243 1.78 -25.79 -14.67
CA THR A 243 1.49 -24.86 -15.78
C THR A 243 0.46 -25.46 -16.73
N GLU A 244 0.62 -26.73 -17.12
CA GLU A 244 -0.35 -27.45 -17.94
C GLU A 244 -1.74 -27.50 -17.32
N LYS A 245 -1.82 -27.91 -16.06
CA LYS A 245 -3.10 -27.93 -15.30
C LYS A 245 -3.74 -26.55 -15.20
N PHE A 246 -2.94 -25.52 -14.96
CA PHE A 246 -3.42 -24.16 -14.89
C PHE A 246 -4.03 -23.70 -16.21
N ASN A 247 -3.35 -23.97 -17.33
CA ASN A 247 -3.75 -23.56 -18.67
C ASN A 247 -5.03 -24.23 -19.15
N GLN A 248 -5.35 -25.46 -18.70
CA GLN A 248 -6.60 -26.15 -19.06
C GLN A 248 -7.87 -25.37 -18.68
N THR A 249 -7.81 -24.55 -17.63
CA THR A 249 -8.95 -23.78 -17.11
C THR A 249 -8.70 -22.27 -17.10
N ALA A 250 -7.59 -21.83 -17.68
CA ALA A 250 -7.24 -20.42 -17.70
C ALA A 250 -8.16 -19.60 -18.60
N ILE A 251 -8.52 -18.40 -18.16
CA ILE A 251 -9.25 -17.44 -18.99
C ILE A 251 -8.31 -16.97 -20.11
N SER A 252 -8.83 -16.92 -21.36
CA SER A 252 -8.08 -16.41 -22.50
C SER A 252 -7.93 -14.87 -22.40
N TRP A 253 -6.85 -14.34 -22.98
CA TRP A 253 -6.60 -12.88 -23.11
C TRP A 253 -6.64 -12.10 -21.78
N ARG A 254 -6.02 -12.65 -20.74
CA ARG A 254 -5.96 -12.02 -19.39
C ARG A 254 -5.13 -10.74 -19.35
N ILE A 255 -4.19 -10.58 -20.26
CA ILE A 255 -3.31 -9.42 -20.39
C ILE A 255 -3.58 -8.82 -21.76
N GLY A 256 -3.74 -7.49 -21.83
CA GLY A 256 -3.92 -6.78 -23.08
C GLY A 256 -2.60 -6.64 -23.84
N ILE A 257 -2.71 -6.25 -25.12
CA ILE A 257 -1.54 -6.18 -26.02
C ILE A 257 -0.54 -5.11 -25.58
N LEU A 258 -1.00 -3.96 -25.07
CA LEU A 258 -0.10 -2.90 -24.60
C LEU A 258 0.62 -3.29 -23.31
N GLU A 259 -0.07 -3.99 -22.41
CA GLU A 259 0.51 -4.53 -21.19
C GLU A 259 1.57 -5.60 -21.50
N GLU A 260 1.33 -6.47 -22.47
CA GLU A 260 2.28 -7.48 -22.93
C GLU A 260 3.55 -6.81 -23.48
N LEU A 261 3.41 -5.88 -24.42
CA LEU A 261 4.53 -5.17 -25.03
C LEU A 261 5.33 -4.32 -24.03
N ALA A 262 4.64 -3.67 -23.11
CA ALA A 262 5.25 -2.91 -22.03
C ALA A 262 6.09 -3.80 -21.10
N ALA A 263 5.57 -4.99 -20.75
CA ALA A 263 6.27 -5.95 -19.91
C ALA A 263 7.53 -6.49 -20.59
N ILE A 264 7.47 -6.83 -21.88
CA ILE A 264 8.63 -7.24 -22.67
C ILE A 264 9.68 -6.14 -22.69
N SER A 265 9.29 -4.91 -23.05
CA SER A 265 10.18 -3.75 -23.09
C SER A 265 10.85 -3.46 -21.75
N ALA A 266 10.13 -3.64 -20.63
CA ALA A 266 10.68 -3.48 -19.28
C ALA A 266 11.73 -4.54 -18.95
N LEU A 267 11.47 -5.81 -19.30
CA LEU A 267 12.39 -6.92 -19.06
C LEU A 267 13.69 -6.83 -19.90
N GLU A 268 13.67 -6.07 -20.98
CA GLU A 268 14.85 -5.78 -21.81
C GLU A 268 15.69 -4.60 -21.26
N ASP A 269 15.18 -3.82 -20.30
CA ASP A 269 15.85 -2.65 -19.70
C ASP A 269 16.29 -2.92 -18.25
N LEU A 270 17.15 -3.91 -18.09
CA LEU A 270 17.66 -4.31 -16.76
C LEU A 270 18.63 -3.28 -16.16
N ASP A 271 19.23 -2.43 -16.97
CA ASP A 271 20.12 -1.37 -16.49
C ASP A 271 19.31 -0.29 -15.76
N PHE A 272 18.10 0.03 -16.26
CA PHE A 272 17.17 0.87 -15.53
C PHE A 272 16.83 0.28 -14.16
N LEU A 273 16.54 -1.02 -14.10
CA LEU A 273 16.21 -1.68 -12.83
C LEU A 273 17.37 -1.65 -11.83
N LYS A 274 18.59 -1.94 -12.28
CA LYS A 274 19.81 -1.89 -11.45
C LYS A 274 20.07 -0.49 -10.92
N TRP A 275 20.03 0.51 -11.81
CA TRP A 275 20.20 1.91 -11.44
C TRP A 275 19.15 2.38 -10.45
N SER A 276 17.87 2.18 -10.75
CA SER A 276 16.78 2.64 -9.89
C SER A 276 16.79 1.95 -8.53
N LYS A 277 17.12 0.65 -8.48
CA LYS A 277 17.32 -0.06 -7.21
C LYS A 277 18.39 0.59 -6.34
N LYS A 278 19.57 0.90 -6.91
CA LYS A 278 20.66 1.59 -6.19
C LYS A 278 20.18 2.93 -5.61
N GLU A 279 19.52 3.74 -6.44
CA GLU A 279 19.01 5.04 -5.99
C GLU A 279 17.96 4.91 -4.87
N ILE A 280 17.06 3.91 -4.97
CA ILE A 280 16.04 3.63 -3.93
C ILE A 280 16.72 3.32 -2.59
N PHE A 281 17.75 2.49 -2.57
CA PHE A 281 18.40 2.12 -1.30
C PHE A 281 19.23 3.24 -0.72
N ASN A 282 19.88 4.08 -1.54
CA ASN A 282 20.52 5.32 -1.10
C ASN A 282 19.50 6.27 -0.43
N GLU A 283 18.34 6.45 -1.05
CA GLU A 283 17.28 7.30 -0.51
C GLU A 283 16.60 6.69 0.73
N LYS A 284 16.49 5.36 0.79
CA LYS A 284 15.96 4.64 1.95
C LYS A 284 16.77 4.93 3.21
N GLU A 285 18.09 4.86 3.14
CA GLU A 285 18.97 5.12 4.28
C GLU A 285 18.78 6.55 4.80
N LYS A 286 18.80 7.53 3.89
CA LYS A 286 18.58 8.95 4.23
C LYS A 286 17.19 9.15 4.88
N LEU A 287 16.14 8.61 4.26
CA LEU A 287 14.76 8.73 4.74
C LEU A 287 14.59 8.07 6.12
N PHE A 288 15.14 6.87 6.29
CA PHE A 288 15.11 6.14 7.55
C PHE A 288 15.74 6.94 8.70
N ASN A 289 16.95 7.47 8.49
CA ASN A 289 17.69 8.26 9.49
C ASN A 289 16.96 9.59 9.80
N ASN A 290 16.43 10.26 8.78
CA ASN A 290 15.64 11.48 8.97
C ASN A 290 14.38 11.23 9.81
N ILE A 291 13.65 10.15 9.58
CA ILE A 291 12.45 9.80 10.35
C ILE A 291 12.83 9.38 11.78
N LYS A 292 13.91 8.62 11.95
CA LYS A 292 14.43 8.22 13.28
C LYS A 292 14.75 9.43 14.15
N SER A 293 15.13 10.57 13.55
CA SER A 293 15.40 11.82 14.29
C SER A 293 14.14 12.54 14.76
N ILE A 294 12.95 12.15 14.33
CA ILE A 294 11.69 12.77 14.74
C ILE A 294 11.17 12.07 15.99
N GLU A 295 10.96 12.83 17.06
CA GLU A 295 10.45 12.29 18.32
C GLU A 295 9.09 11.60 18.15
N GLY A 296 8.97 10.41 18.73
CA GLY A 296 7.75 9.60 18.68
C GLY A 296 7.66 8.67 17.48
N PHE A 297 8.61 8.72 16.53
CA PHE A 297 8.65 7.87 15.35
C PHE A 297 9.85 6.91 15.42
N SER A 298 9.56 5.62 15.39
CA SER A 298 10.58 4.56 15.44
C SER A 298 10.50 3.71 14.17
N PRO A 299 11.28 4.03 13.11
CA PRO A 299 11.31 3.24 11.89
C PRO A 299 11.92 1.86 12.14
N ILE A 300 11.38 0.85 11.47
CA ILE A 300 11.79 -0.56 11.59
C ILE A 300 12.63 -0.93 10.38
N PRO A 301 13.82 -1.53 10.55
CA PRO A 301 14.64 -1.98 9.44
C PRO A 301 13.87 -2.92 8.50
N SER A 302 14.09 -2.76 7.21
CA SER A 302 13.42 -3.51 6.15
C SER A 302 14.40 -3.79 5.02
N SER A 303 14.26 -4.92 4.37
CA SER A 303 15.09 -5.28 3.21
C SER A 303 14.51 -4.82 1.86
N THR A 304 13.40 -4.08 1.88
CA THR A 304 12.67 -3.64 0.67
C THR A 304 12.68 -2.12 0.48
N ASN A 305 12.01 -1.66 -0.57
CA ASN A 305 11.79 -0.24 -0.88
C ASN A 305 10.69 0.42 -0.02
N PHE A 306 10.34 -0.15 1.10
CA PHE A 306 9.41 0.40 2.09
C PHE A 306 9.83 -0.05 3.49
N PHE A 307 9.32 0.62 4.52
CA PHE A 307 9.48 0.19 5.90
C PHE A 307 8.32 0.61 6.78
N MET A 308 8.13 -0.13 7.86
CA MET A 308 7.18 0.22 8.91
C MET A 308 7.77 1.24 9.87
N ILE A 309 6.90 2.02 10.48
CA ILE A 309 7.24 2.96 11.55
C ILE A 309 6.31 2.70 12.72
N ASN A 310 6.86 2.39 13.89
CA ASN A 310 6.10 2.37 15.13
C ASN A 310 5.89 3.82 15.59
N ILE A 311 4.64 4.20 15.82
CA ILE A 311 4.25 5.54 16.26
C ILE A 311 3.65 5.55 17.66
N ARG A 312 3.85 4.48 18.47
CA ARG A 312 3.30 4.35 19.82
C ARG A 312 3.65 5.53 20.72
N ASN A 313 4.88 6.01 20.60
CA ASN A 313 5.38 7.13 21.42
C ASN A 313 5.03 8.49 20.81
N SER A 314 4.32 8.53 19.68
CA SER A 314 3.76 9.74 19.13
C SER A 314 2.39 10.03 19.75
N GLU A 315 1.93 11.26 19.59
CA GLU A 315 0.62 11.66 20.08
C GLU A 315 -0.52 11.27 19.11
N PHE A 316 -0.19 10.62 17.97
CA PHE A 316 -1.13 10.34 16.88
C PHE A 316 -1.60 8.89 16.85
N SER A 317 -2.87 8.69 16.48
CA SER A 317 -3.28 7.39 15.92
C SER A 317 -2.86 7.29 14.45
N PRO A 318 -2.65 6.07 13.91
CA PRO A 318 -2.29 5.89 12.50
C PRO A 318 -3.26 6.57 11.52
N LYS A 319 -4.56 6.49 11.77
CA LYS A 319 -5.60 7.15 10.97
C LYS A 319 -5.51 8.65 11.04
N ASN A 320 -5.30 9.21 12.25
CA ASN A 320 -5.18 10.66 12.42
C ASN A 320 -3.92 11.19 11.73
N LEU A 321 -2.79 10.48 11.83
CA LEU A 321 -1.56 10.84 11.15
C LEU A 321 -1.73 10.82 9.61
N LYS A 322 -2.33 9.74 9.05
CA LYS A 322 -2.67 9.65 7.62
C LYS A 322 -3.49 10.85 7.19
N TRP A 323 -4.54 11.21 7.94
CA TRP A 323 -5.41 12.33 7.63
C TRP A 323 -4.67 13.67 7.65
N ARG A 324 -3.85 13.91 8.67
CA ARG A 324 -3.05 15.13 8.77
C ARG A 324 -2.02 15.28 7.66
N LEU A 325 -1.38 14.18 7.26
CA LEU A 325 -0.43 14.19 6.15
C LEU A 325 -1.11 14.51 4.81
N LEU A 326 -2.37 14.16 4.62
CA LEU A 326 -3.14 14.56 3.44
C LEU A 326 -3.24 16.07 3.29
N SER A 327 -3.19 16.88 4.39
CA SER A 327 -3.12 18.34 4.27
C SER A 327 -1.82 18.86 3.66
N TYR A 328 -0.82 18.01 3.54
CA TYR A 328 0.45 18.27 2.83
C TYR A 328 0.51 17.57 1.47
N GLY A 329 -0.62 17.06 0.98
CA GLY A 329 -0.65 16.26 -0.25
C GLY A 329 0.07 14.92 -0.14
N VAL A 330 0.30 14.40 1.07
CA VAL A 330 1.04 13.15 1.33
C VAL A 330 0.10 12.05 1.78
N LEU A 331 0.09 10.94 1.06
CA LEU A 331 -0.69 9.73 1.37
C LEU A 331 0.23 8.64 1.90
N ILE A 332 -0.04 8.14 3.12
CA ILE A 332 0.68 7.02 3.74
C ILE A 332 -0.23 5.80 3.92
N ARG A 333 0.35 4.62 4.16
CA ARG A 333 -0.38 3.42 4.53
C ARG A 333 -0.50 3.29 6.05
N GLU A 334 -1.69 3.37 6.59
CA GLU A 334 -1.96 3.01 7.98
C GLU A 334 -2.17 1.49 8.10
N LEU A 335 -1.79 0.89 9.22
CA LEU A 335 -1.76 -0.56 9.41
C LEU A 335 -2.69 -1.06 10.52
N SER A 336 -3.61 -0.23 11.02
CA SER A 336 -4.50 -0.60 12.13
C SER A 336 -5.42 -1.80 11.81
N SER A 337 -5.68 -2.04 10.53
CA SER A 337 -6.52 -3.15 10.07
C SER A 337 -5.74 -4.43 9.76
N VAL A 338 -4.39 -4.40 9.84
CA VAL A 338 -3.55 -5.55 9.49
C VAL A 338 -3.51 -6.53 10.65
N ARG A 339 -3.99 -7.75 10.41
CA ARG A 339 -3.99 -8.85 11.38
C ARG A 339 -2.57 -9.16 11.85
N GLY A 340 -2.41 -9.42 13.15
CA GLY A 340 -1.14 -9.78 13.76
C GLY A 340 -0.28 -8.58 14.16
N LEU A 341 -0.76 -7.34 13.97
CA LEU A 341 -0.12 -6.14 14.50
C LEU A 341 -0.92 -5.60 15.69
N SER A 342 -0.27 -5.53 16.86
CA SER A 342 -0.87 -5.04 18.11
C SER A 342 -0.55 -3.58 18.41
N GLU A 343 0.52 -3.06 17.81
CA GLU A 343 1.01 -1.69 18.03
C GLU A 343 0.54 -0.75 16.91
N PRO A 344 0.52 0.56 17.14
CA PRO A 344 0.16 1.52 16.12
C PRO A 344 1.29 1.71 15.11
N TYR A 345 1.18 1.03 13.98
CA TYR A 345 2.13 1.11 12.88
C TYR A 345 1.55 1.86 11.68
N ILE A 346 2.44 2.53 10.97
CA ILE A 346 2.25 2.98 9.60
C ILE A 346 3.31 2.34 8.72
N ARG A 347 3.08 2.28 7.40
CA ARG A 347 4.09 1.89 6.41
C ARG A 347 4.23 3.01 5.37
N ILE A 348 5.47 3.28 4.99
CA ILE A 348 5.80 4.23 3.92
C ILE A 348 6.68 3.56 2.88
N ALA A 349 6.48 3.90 1.61
CA ALA A 349 7.40 3.58 0.53
C ALA A 349 8.56 4.56 0.50
N VAL A 350 9.70 4.14 -0.01
CA VAL A 350 10.80 5.03 -0.37
C VAL A 350 10.48 5.69 -1.70
N ARG A 351 10.57 7.01 -1.75
CA ARG A 351 10.29 7.82 -2.92
C ARG A 351 11.56 8.56 -3.37
N ARG A 352 11.42 9.47 -4.36
CA ARG A 352 12.52 10.34 -4.79
C ARG A 352 12.87 11.35 -3.69
N GLU A 353 14.11 11.85 -3.70
CA GLU A 353 14.63 12.77 -2.69
C GLU A 353 13.69 13.94 -2.35
N LYS A 354 13.17 14.65 -3.37
CA LYS A 354 12.23 15.76 -3.17
C LYS A 354 10.95 15.34 -2.45
N GLU A 355 10.39 14.18 -2.82
CA GLU A 355 9.17 13.65 -2.21
C GLU A 355 9.43 13.22 -0.76
N ASN A 356 10.56 12.53 -0.51
CA ASN A 356 11.01 12.14 0.83
C ASN A 356 11.21 13.36 1.73
N PHE A 357 11.81 14.42 1.21
CA PHE A 357 11.98 15.69 1.92
C PHE A 357 10.63 16.30 2.34
N ILE A 358 9.62 16.29 1.44
CA ILE A 358 8.25 16.78 1.74
C ILE A 358 7.63 15.99 2.87
N LEU A 359 7.72 14.65 2.85
CA LEU A 359 7.20 13.80 3.94
C LEU A 359 7.88 14.13 5.28
N VAL A 360 9.21 14.17 5.32
CA VAL A 360 9.98 14.47 6.56
C VAL A 360 9.61 15.85 7.11
N ARG A 361 9.51 16.85 6.23
CA ARG A 361 9.09 18.20 6.63
C ARG A 361 7.66 18.22 7.16
N ALA A 362 6.74 17.52 6.51
CA ALA A 362 5.35 17.41 6.97
C ALA A 362 5.28 16.77 8.35
N LEU A 363 5.98 15.64 8.57
CA LEU A 363 6.05 14.98 9.88
C LEU A 363 6.60 15.91 10.96
N LYS A 364 7.73 16.60 10.70
CA LYS A 364 8.32 17.57 11.64
C LYS A 364 7.34 18.71 11.96
N ASN A 365 6.68 19.27 10.95
CA ASN A 365 5.72 20.35 11.14
C ASN A 365 4.52 19.92 11.98
N ILE A 366 3.94 18.75 11.70
CA ILE A 366 2.82 18.20 12.45
C ILE A 366 3.22 17.99 13.92
N THR A 367 4.39 17.39 14.17
CA THR A 367 4.89 17.13 15.53
C THR A 367 5.21 18.43 16.28
N TYR A 368 5.87 19.36 15.62
CA TYR A 368 6.24 20.66 16.23
C TYR A 368 5.02 21.54 16.53
N SER A 369 4.08 21.64 15.61
CA SER A 369 2.85 22.44 15.80
C SER A 369 2.06 21.94 17.00
N MET A 370 2.04 20.63 17.22
CA MET A 370 1.29 20.05 18.35
C MET A 370 1.97 20.30 19.70
N LYS A 371 3.31 20.40 19.77
CA LYS A 371 4.01 20.75 21.01
C LYS A 371 3.80 22.20 21.44
N LYS A 372 3.64 23.14 20.47
CA LYS A 372 3.39 24.56 20.76
C LYS A 372 1.95 24.89 21.13
N LEU A 373 1.01 23.94 21.00
CA LEU A 373 -0.43 24.14 21.08
C LEU A 373 -1.05 24.05 22.49
N TYR A 374 -0.27 23.99 23.56
CA TYR A 374 -0.75 23.97 24.95
C TYR A 374 -0.15 25.06 25.83
N PRO A 375 -0.83 25.45 26.90
CA PRO A 375 -1.88 26.51 26.97
C PRO A 375 -1.23 27.80 27.41
N ASN A 376 -1.12 28.79 26.84
CA ASN A 376 -0.63 30.17 27.11
C ASN A 376 0.30 30.71 26.01
N ASN A 377 -0.09 30.56 24.73
CA ASN A 377 0.71 31.10 23.67
C ASN A 377 0.33 32.57 23.41
N PRO A 378 1.10 33.57 23.87
CA PRO A 378 0.84 34.99 23.62
C PRO A 378 0.99 35.37 22.13
N VAL A 379 1.46 34.48 21.27
CA VAL A 379 1.75 34.79 19.85
C VAL A 379 0.48 35.01 19.01
N CYS A 380 -0.70 34.52 19.45
CA CYS A 380 -1.95 34.80 18.73
C CYS A 380 -2.47 36.24 18.89
N ILE A 381 -2.04 36.94 19.94
CA ILE A 381 -2.55 38.30 20.22
C ILE A 381 -1.95 39.30 19.22
N GLU A 382 -0.78 39.05 18.67
CA GLU A 382 -0.05 40.00 17.80
C GLU A 382 -0.19 39.70 16.29
N ARG A 383 -0.68 38.54 15.88
CA ARG A 383 -0.85 38.24 14.46
C ARG A 383 -2.34 38.20 14.11
N LYS A 384 -2.81 39.17 13.39
CA LYS A 384 -4.13 39.16 12.72
C LYS A 384 -4.15 38.05 11.66
N CYS A 385 -4.37 36.81 12.09
CA CYS A 385 -4.40 35.65 11.19
C CYS A 385 -5.60 35.68 10.23
N HIS A 386 -6.70 36.35 10.63
CA HIS A 386 -7.94 36.49 9.85
C HIS A 386 -8.45 37.91 9.98
N LEU A 387 -9.09 38.44 8.92
CA LEU A 387 -9.59 39.81 8.86
C LEU A 387 -10.79 40.06 9.77
N LYS A 388 -11.57 39.04 10.15
CA LYS A 388 -12.74 39.14 11.03
C LYS A 388 -12.81 37.90 11.93
N VAL A 389 -12.36 38.00 13.16
CA VAL A 389 -12.40 36.90 14.15
C VAL A 389 -13.18 37.40 15.38
N GLU A 390 -14.26 36.70 15.71
CA GLU A 390 -15.08 36.97 16.90
C GLU A 390 -14.60 36.13 18.09
N ASP A 391 -14.06 34.93 17.84
CA ASP A 391 -13.66 33.99 18.87
C ASP A 391 -12.43 33.19 18.44
N CYS A 392 -11.40 33.20 19.27
CA CYS A 392 -10.12 32.52 19.04
C CYS A 392 -9.99 31.15 19.74
N ARG A 393 -11.02 30.66 20.43
CA ARG A 393 -10.96 29.35 21.14
C ARG A 393 -10.64 28.19 20.22
N PHE A 394 -10.99 28.31 18.93
CA PHE A 394 -10.69 27.34 17.87
C PHE A 394 -9.64 27.83 16.87
N CYS A 395 -8.70 28.68 17.29
CA CYS A 395 -7.58 29.12 16.45
C CYS A 395 -6.80 27.92 15.85
N PHE A 396 -6.80 26.80 16.55
CA PHE A 396 -6.44 25.50 16.02
C PHE A 396 -7.69 24.67 15.84
N CYS A 397 -8.26 24.79 14.65
CA CYS A 397 -9.48 24.09 14.30
C CYS A 397 -9.33 22.58 14.57
N TYR A 398 -10.19 22.05 15.45
CA TYR A 398 -10.28 20.60 15.73
C TYR A 398 -10.52 19.78 14.48
N PHE A 399 -11.11 20.39 13.46
CA PHE A 399 -11.42 19.76 12.16
C PHE A 399 -10.26 19.86 11.17
N TYR A 400 -9.14 20.47 11.53
CA TYR A 400 -8.00 20.61 10.63
C TYR A 400 -7.24 19.28 10.49
N PRO A 401 -6.95 18.85 9.25
CA PRO A 401 -7.49 19.39 8.00
C PRO A 401 -8.90 18.87 7.74
N CYS A 402 -9.89 19.74 7.52
CA CYS A 402 -11.24 19.30 7.15
C CYS A 402 -11.32 18.83 5.69
N LEU A 403 -10.39 19.25 4.86
CA LEU A 403 -10.21 18.87 3.45
C LEU A 403 -11.49 19.05 2.61
N ASP A 404 -12.33 20.02 2.96
CA ASP A 404 -13.45 20.46 2.15
C ASP A 404 -13.45 22.01 2.07
N ASN A 405 -13.86 22.55 0.95
CA ASN A 405 -13.83 23.98 0.68
C ASN A 405 -15.10 24.74 1.13
N TYR A 406 -16.07 24.05 1.71
CA TYR A 406 -17.39 24.64 2.05
C TYR A 406 -17.30 25.80 3.05
N THR A 407 -16.31 25.77 3.95
CA THR A 407 -16.06 26.84 4.93
C THR A 407 -14.88 27.76 4.57
N GLY A 408 -14.38 27.71 3.33
CA GLY A 408 -13.30 28.57 2.84
C GLY A 408 -11.91 27.96 2.88
N GLY A 409 -11.77 26.67 3.26
CA GLY A 409 -10.49 25.97 3.15
C GLY A 409 -10.13 25.63 1.70
N LYS A 410 -8.86 25.67 1.36
CA LYS A 410 -8.34 25.31 0.02
C LYS A 410 -6.90 24.81 0.06
N PHE A 411 -6.51 24.01 -0.94
CA PHE A 411 -5.10 23.72 -1.16
C PHE A 411 -4.39 24.90 -1.80
N ILE A 412 -3.19 25.20 -1.32
CA ILE A 412 -2.28 26.19 -1.92
C ILE A 412 -0.98 25.50 -2.30
N GLU A 413 -0.43 25.86 -3.46
CA GLU A 413 0.88 25.41 -3.91
C GLU A 413 1.97 26.29 -3.27
N ARG A 414 3.09 25.66 -2.87
CA ARG A 414 4.27 26.31 -2.34
C ARG A 414 5.33 26.48 -3.42
N GLU A 415 6.32 27.32 -3.18
CA GLU A 415 7.46 27.56 -4.08
C GLU A 415 8.23 26.29 -4.45
N ASP A 416 8.23 25.28 -3.58
CA ASP A 416 8.85 23.98 -3.82
C ASP A 416 7.96 22.98 -4.60
N GLY A 417 6.80 23.43 -5.09
CA GLY A 417 5.81 22.60 -5.80
C GLY A 417 5.00 21.68 -4.89
N SER A 418 5.15 21.73 -3.57
CA SER A 418 4.32 20.97 -2.63
C SER A 418 3.00 21.68 -2.37
N PHE A 419 1.95 20.89 -2.07
CA PHE A 419 0.63 21.39 -1.72
C PHE A 419 0.42 21.36 -0.21
N VAL A 420 -0.30 22.34 0.33
CA VAL A 420 -0.71 22.37 1.72
C VAL A 420 -2.14 22.90 1.84
N TRP A 421 -2.92 22.27 2.71
CA TRP A 421 -4.25 22.77 3.04
C TRP A 421 -4.17 24.05 3.83
N SER A 422 -4.83 25.09 3.35
CA SER A 422 -4.90 26.41 3.99
C SER A 422 -6.33 26.69 4.44
N CYS A 423 -6.46 27.16 5.68
CA CYS A 423 -7.73 27.64 6.26
C CYS A 423 -7.72 29.17 6.44
N ILE A 424 -6.85 29.90 5.73
CA ILE A 424 -6.72 31.35 5.91
C ILE A 424 -8.02 32.10 5.65
N ASP A 425 -8.84 31.59 4.73
CA ASP A 425 -10.12 32.17 4.35
C ASP A 425 -11.30 31.58 5.16
N CYS A 426 -11.04 30.59 6.04
CA CYS A 426 -12.08 29.96 6.84
C CYS A 426 -12.31 30.71 8.14
N ILE A 427 -13.43 31.45 8.23
CA ILE A 427 -13.84 32.18 9.43
C ILE A 427 -14.94 31.48 10.22
N TRP A 428 -15.53 30.42 9.70
CA TRP A 428 -16.70 29.73 10.26
C TRP A 428 -16.52 29.29 11.72
N VAL A 429 -15.41 28.64 12.07
CA VAL A 429 -15.13 28.18 13.44
C VAL A 429 -14.84 29.31 14.42
N HIS A 430 -14.60 30.53 13.92
CA HIS A 430 -14.31 31.74 14.70
C HIS A 430 -15.54 32.59 14.98
N ARG A 431 -16.70 32.19 14.48
CA ARG A 431 -17.98 32.78 14.89
C ARG A 431 -18.30 32.35 16.31
N LYS A 432 -18.71 33.28 17.17
CA LYS A 432 -18.96 33.04 18.59
C LYS A 432 -20.04 31.98 18.82
N ASP A 433 -21.15 32.05 18.09
CA ASP A 433 -22.25 31.10 18.16
C ASP A 433 -21.80 29.64 17.84
N ILE A 434 -20.96 29.48 16.82
CA ILE A 434 -20.40 28.19 16.41
C ILE A 434 -19.40 27.70 17.43
N SER A 435 -18.48 28.55 17.89
CA SER A 435 -17.50 28.20 18.92
C SER A 435 -18.19 27.69 20.20
N ASP A 436 -19.28 28.28 20.64
CA ASP A 436 -20.03 27.85 21.83
C ASP A 436 -20.65 26.47 21.66
N ILE A 437 -21.19 26.14 20.50
CA ILE A 437 -21.72 24.80 20.19
C ILE A 437 -20.59 23.76 20.11
N LEU A 438 -19.49 24.11 19.44
CA LEU A 438 -18.36 23.20 19.28
C LEU A 438 -17.68 22.86 20.61
N VAL A 439 -17.52 23.85 21.52
CA VAL A 439 -16.99 23.60 22.87
C VAL A 439 -17.82 22.52 23.55
N LYS A 440 -19.15 22.65 23.53
CA LYS A 440 -20.03 21.66 24.18
C LYS A 440 -19.93 20.27 23.58
N LYS A 441 -19.79 20.15 22.24
CA LYS A 441 -19.70 18.86 21.55
C LYS A 441 -18.32 18.22 21.61
N LEU A 442 -17.26 18.99 21.76
CA LEU A 442 -15.87 18.52 21.75
C LEU A 442 -15.25 18.41 23.15
N LEU A 443 -16.00 18.75 24.19
CA LEU A 443 -15.53 18.67 25.58
C LEU A 443 -15.14 17.22 25.93
N GLY A 444 -13.89 17.02 26.36
CA GLY A 444 -13.38 15.70 26.72
C GLY A 444 -12.84 14.85 25.55
N ILE A 445 -12.97 15.33 24.31
CA ILE A 445 -12.47 14.63 23.13
C ILE A 445 -10.99 14.96 22.92
N ASN A 446 -10.14 13.92 22.82
CA ASN A 446 -8.73 14.08 22.43
C ASN A 446 -8.59 14.12 20.92
N ALA A 447 -8.44 15.31 20.34
CA ALA A 447 -8.35 15.52 18.90
C ALA A 447 -7.16 14.83 18.20
N LYS A 448 -6.15 14.36 18.95
CA LYS A 448 -4.98 13.63 18.41
C LYS A 448 -5.25 12.14 18.24
N LYS A 449 -6.18 11.60 19.03
CA LYS A 449 -6.47 10.17 19.09
C LYS A 449 -7.83 9.79 18.48
N ILE A 450 -8.74 10.75 18.36
CA ILE A 450 -10.06 10.51 17.77
C ILE A 450 -9.96 10.11 16.29
N ASP A 451 -10.85 9.25 15.84
CA ASP A 451 -10.98 8.95 14.41
C ASP A 451 -11.38 10.22 13.63
N PRO A 452 -10.63 10.59 12.58
CA PRO A 452 -10.97 11.77 11.77
C PRO A 452 -12.40 11.76 11.22
N GLU A 453 -12.96 10.60 10.90
CA GLU A 453 -14.33 10.49 10.41
C GLU A 453 -15.36 10.86 11.48
N GLU A 454 -15.11 10.49 12.74
CA GLU A 454 -15.96 10.86 13.86
C GLU A 454 -15.97 12.38 14.10
N ILE A 455 -14.78 13.00 14.09
CA ILE A 455 -14.68 14.45 14.26
C ILE A 455 -15.32 15.22 13.10
N LEU A 456 -15.18 14.74 11.87
CA LEU A 456 -15.83 15.31 10.69
C LEU A 456 -17.36 15.10 10.70
N LYS A 457 -17.85 14.05 11.34
CA LYS A 457 -19.30 13.86 11.57
C LYS A 457 -19.86 14.95 12.47
N ILE A 458 -19.16 15.24 13.59
CA ILE A 458 -19.53 16.35 14.48
C ILE A 458 -19.57 17.68 13.70
N ARG A 459 -18.56 17.95 12.87
CA ARG A 459 -18.53 19.12 12.00
C ARG A 459 -19.76 19.19 11.06
N LYS A 460 -20.08 18.08 10.38
CA LYS A 460 -21.24 18.01 9.48
C LYS A 460 -22.57 18.24 10.21
N GLU A 461 -22.70 17.77 11.44
CA GLU A 461 -23.89 18.02 12.26
C GLU A 461 -24.03 19.51 12.59
N VAL A 462 -22.94 20.19 12.96
CA VAL A 462 -22.98 21.64 13.26
C VAL A 462 -23.23 22.44 11.98
N LEU A 463 -22.63 22.11 10.85
CA LEU A 463 -22.85 22.73 9.56
C LEU A 463 -24.32 22.67 9.06
N LYS A 464 -25.05 21.58 9.41
CA LYS A 464 -26.48 21.46 9.06
C LYS A 464 -27.36 22.50 9.79
N VAL A 465 -26.96 22.84 10.99
CA VAL A 465 -27.72 23.78 11.86
C VAL A 465 -27.19 25.22 11.71
N MET A 466 -25.89 25.35 11.52
CA MET A 466 -25.16 26.63 11.48
C MET A 466 -24.25 26.65 10.23
N PRO A 467 -24.78 26.93 9.03
CA PRO A 467 -23.96 26.99 7.80
C PRO A 467 -23.00 28.21 7.85
N PRO A 468 -21.97 28.22 6.94
CA PRO A 468 -20.99 29.30 6.86
C PRO A 468 -21.60 30.65 6.52
#